data_c7de40c39a8ffd589efbe1a960845ea5
#
_entry.id   c7de40c39a8ffd589efbe1a960845ea5
#
_cell.length_a   1.000
_cell.length_b   1.000
_cell.length_c   1.000
_cell.angle_alpha   90.00
_cell.angle_beta   90.00
_cell.angle_gamma   90.00
#
_symmetry.space_group_name_H-M   'P 1'
#
loop_
_entity.id
_entity.type
_entity.pdbx_description
1 polymer ?
#
loop_
_entity_poly.entity_id
_entity_poly.type
_entity_poly.pdbx_seq_one_letter_code
_entity_poly.pdbx_strand_id
1 'polypeptide(L)'
;ADKYSGVDEMDIFIYYRGYGEWVDGKPLLIPVDAKKTRHITKIPLEQMVGNLSLLSVLSNIKTITIFLDITYLNPKKSVGSIWEFQDLPDKICILSAASNGEASQIFNEKKHSIFTYSLLKGFAGSADDGDHLLELGELIEYIYKVVPTFARTVSNSNRQNPAFYGMDLKRTILDLR
;
A
#
# COMPACT_ATOMS: atom_id res chain seq x y z
N ALA A 1 25.05 25.97 -8.86
CA ALA A 1 24.67 25.22 -10.03
C ALA A 1 24.12 23.87 -9.54
N ASP A 2 22.83 23.66 -9.71
CA ASP A 2 22.12 22.46 -9.26
C ASP A 2 22.70 21.21 -9.91
N LYS A 3 23.26 20.34 -9.11
CA LYS A 3 23.81 19.05 -9.53
C LYS A 3 22.72 18.09 -10.03
N TYR A 4 21.46 18.49 -9.97
CA TYR A 4 20.26 17.71 -10.28
C TYR A 4 19.39 18.31 -11.41
N SER A 5 19.87 19.34 -12.11
CA SER A 5 19.17 19.97 -13.23
C SER A 5 19.13 19.11 -14.52
N GLY A 6 18.96 17.83 -14.39
CA GLY A 6 18.87 16.85 -15.50
C GLY A 6 18.35 15.49 -15.03
N VAL A 7 17.75 15.42 -13.84
CA VAL A 7 17.08 14.19 -13.38
C VAL A 7 15.68 14.22 -13.96
N ASP A 8 15.38 13.23 -14.81
CA ASP A 8 14.04 12.96 -15.31
C ASP A 8 13.05 12.85 -14.16
N GLU A 9 11.77 13.05 -14.44
CA GLU A 9 10.70 12.83 -13.47
C GLU A 9 10.79 11.44 -12.84
N MET A 10 10.62 11.37 -11.53
CA MET A 10 10.86 10.16 -10.74
C MET A 10 9.56 9.66 -10.10
N ASP A 11 9.25 8.40 -10.30
CA ASP A 11 8.24 7.68 -9.55
C ASP A 11 8.86 6.98 -8.34
N ILE A 12 8.27 7.16 -7.16
CA ILE A 12 8.73 6.55 -5.92
C ILE A 12 7.73 5.47 -5.50
N PHE A 13 8.22 4.26 -5.30
CA PHE A 13 7.45 3.17 -4.72
C PHE A 13 7.92 2.88 -3.30
N ILE A 14 7.00 2.90 -2.35
CA ILE A 14 7.24 2.57 -0.96
C ILE A 14 6.43 1.33 -0.62
N TYR A 15 7.10 0.30 -0.13
CA TYR A 15 6.45 -0.91 0.31
C TYR A 15 6.73 -1.14 1.79
N TYR A 16 5.67 -1.30 2.58
CA TYR A 16 5.76 -1.69 3.97
C TYR A 16 5.00 -2.98 4.20
N ARG A 17 5.68 -3.97 4.78
CA ARG A 17 5.04 -5.17 5.30
C ARG A 17 5.41 -5.36 6.76
N GLY A 18 4.41 -5.53 7.61
CA GLY A 18 4.64 -5.68 9.03
C GLY A 18 3.38 -5.68 9.85
N TYR A 19 3.57 -5.42 11.12
CA TYR A 19 2.48 -5.26 12.05
C TYR A 19 2.07 -3.80 12.19
N GLY A 20 0.80 -3.60 12.53
CA GLY A 20 0.24 -2.33 12.94
C GLY A 20 -0.63 -2.49 14.16
N GLU A 21 -0.96 -1.39 14.79
CA GLU A 21 -1.98 -1.35 15.83
C GLU A 21 -2.79 -0.06 15.73
N TRP A 22 -3.98 -0.09 16.27
CA TRP A 22 -4.83 1.08 16.42
C TRP A 22 -4.73 1.62 17.84
N VAL A 23 -4.38 2.90 17.97
CA VAL A 23 -4.33 3.62 19.23
C VAL A 23 -5.13 4.91 19.06
N ASP A 24 -6.16 5.08 19.89
CA ASP A 24 -7.04 6.27 19.87
C ASP A 24 -7.56 6.63 18.46
N GLY A 25 -7.96 5.59 17.70
CA GLY A 25 -8.48 5.74 16.34
C GLY A 25 -7.43 6.00 15.26
N LYS A 26 -6.15 6.02 15.61
CA LYS A 26 -5.04 6.25 14.68
C LYS A 26 -4.23 4.98 14.44
N PRO A 27 -3.89 4.67 13.16
CA PRO A 27 -3.05 3.53 12.84
C PRO A 27 -1.58 3.87 13.05
N LEU A 28 -0.90 2.97 13.78
CA LEU A 28 0.53 3.01 14.01
C LEU A 28 1.20 1.81 13.33
N LEU A 29 2.29 2.03 12.62
CA LEU A 29 3.17 0.97 12.14
C LEU A 29 4.10 0.55 13.26
N ILE A 30 4.39 -0.75 13.33
CA ILE A 30 5.26 -1.34 14.36
C ILE A 30 6.57 -1.79 13.70
N PRO A 31 7.62 -0.98 13.73
CA PRO A 31 8.95 -1.38 13.27
C PRO A 31 9.50 -2.56 14.09
N VAL A 32 10.49 -3.27 13.55
CA VAL A 32 11.07 -4.47 14.17
C VAL A 32 11.69 -4.18 15.55
N ASP A 33 12.17 -2.97 15.76
CA ASP A 33 12.78 -2.49 17.01
C ASP A 33 11.79 -1.77 17.94
N ALA A 34 10.51 -1.74 17.58
CA ALA A 34 9.49 -1.08 18.39
C ALA A 34 9.33 -1.77 19.75
N LYS A 35 9.34 -0.97 20.81
CA LYS A 35 9.12 -1.46 22.17
C LYS A 35 7.64 -1.53 22.49
N LYS A 36 7.17 -2.69 22.95
CA LYS A 36 5.76 -3.01 23.19
C LYS A 36 5.04 -1.96 24.06
N THR A 37 5.76 -1.38 25.02
CA THR A 37 5.23 -0.41 26.00
C THR A 37 5.48 1.06 25.63
N ARG A 38 6.15 1.34 24.50
CA ARG A 38 6.51 2.71 24.12
C ARG A 38 5.94 3.06 22.75
N HIS A 39 4.86 3.83 22.74
CA HIS A 39 4.24 4.31 21.49
C HIS A 39 5.20 5.16 20.65
N ILE A 40 6.11 5.90 21.28
CA ILE A 40 7.10 6.73 20.61
C ILE A 40 8.05 5.96 19.68
N THR A 41 8.13 4.64 19.82
CA THR A 41 8.93 3.78 18.92
C THR A 41 8.12 3.24 17.74
N LYS A 42 6.85 3.59 17.65
CA LYS A 42 5.95 3.24 16.57
C LYS A 42 5.75 4.43 15.64
N ILE A 43 5.47 4.20 14.39
CA ILE A 43 5.36 5.25 13.38
C ILE A 43 3.88 5.52 13.13
N PRO A 44 3.36 6.71 13.50
CA PRO A 44 2.02 7.11 13.08
C PRO A 44 1.96 7.17 11.55
N LEU A 45 1.01 6.44 10.96
CA LEU A 45 0.90 6.38 9.50
C LEU A 45 0.56 7.75 8.89
N GLU A 46 -0.25 8.53 9.59
CA GLU A 46 -0.55 9.93 9.25
C GLU A 46 0.74 10.79 9.17
N GLN A 47 1.65 10.63 10.13
CA GLN A 47 2.93 11.35 10.11
C GLN A 47 3.84 10.90 8.96
N MET A 48 3.86 9.60 8.67
CA MET A 48 4.62 9.07 7.53
C MET A 48 4.10 9.68 6.23
N VAL A 49 2.80 9.67 6.01
CA VAL A 49 2.17 10.27 4.81
C VAL A 49 2.40 11.78 4.76
N GLY A 50 2.28 12.48 5.90
CA GLY A 50 2.55 13.91 5.97
C GLY A 50 4.00 14.25 5.58
N ASN A 51 4.98 13.48 6.03
CA ASN A 51 6.37 13.66 5.64
C ASN A 51 6.60 13.40 4.14
N LEU A 52 5.94 12.38 3.58
CA LEU A 52 6.00 12.10 2.14
C LEU A 52 5.30 13.19 1.31
N SER A 53 4.27 13.82 1.84
CA SER A 53 3.61 14.96 1.22
C SER A 53 4.57 16.14 1.04
N LEU A 54 5.49 16.34 1.97
CA LEU A 54 6.54 17.38 1.82
C LEU A 54 7.51 17.03 0.68
N LEU A 55 7.81 15.75 0.46
CA LEU A 55 8.64 15.33 -0.68
C LEU A 55 7.92 15.52 -2.01
N SER A 56 6.60 15.33 -2.05
CA SER A 56 5.82 15.44 -3.28
C SER A 56 5.80 16.83 -3.91
N VAL A 57 6.16 17.88 -3.15
CA VAL A 57 6.28 19.26 -3.69
C VAL A 57 7.57 19.47 -4.49
N LEU A 58 8.53 18.55 -4.43
CA LEU A 58 9.74 18.63 -5.25
C LEU A 58 9.37 18.43 -6.72
N SER A 59 9.93 19.28 -7.57
CA SER A 59 9.57 19.34 -9.00
C SER A 59 9.87 18.08 -9.78
N ASN A 60 10.91 17.35 -9.39
CA ASN A 60 11.35 16.11 -10.04
C ASN A 60 10.63 14.83 -9.53
N ILE A 61 9.76 14.93 -8.54
CA ILE A 61 8.93 13.80 -8.11
C ILE A 61 7.61 13.87 -8.85
N LYS A 62 7.38 12.88 -9.70
CA LYS A 62 6.14 12.69 -10.43
C LYS A 62 5.06 12.13 -9.52
N THR A 63 5.37 11.00 -8.85
CA THR A 63 4.41 10.36 -7.94
C THR A 63 5.08 9.59 -6.82
N ILE A 64 4.31 9.32 -5.76
CA ILE A 64 4.67 8.44 -4.66
C ILE A 64 3.54 7.42 -4.49
N THR A 65 3.82 6.15 -4.73
CA THR A 65 2.86 5.05 -4.51
C THR A 65 3.27 4.23 -3.31
N ILE A 66 2.38 4.09 -2.34
CA ILE A 66 2.63 3.41 -1.08
C ILE A 66 1.82 2.10 -1.07
N PHE A 67 2.49 0.98 -0.93
CA PHE A 67 1.88 -0.34 -0.75
C PHE A 67 1.97 -0.74 0.72
N LEU A 68 0.81 -0.92 1.36
CA LEU A 68 0.69 -1.23 2.78
C LEU A 68 0.18 -2.65 3.00
N ASP A 69 1.08 -3.56 3.34
CA ASP A 69 0.76 -4.95 3.70
C ASP A 69 0.80 -5.12 5.22
N ILE A 70 -0.23 -4.63 5.89
CA ILE A 70 -0.28 -4.53 7.35
C ILE A 70 -1.17 -5.60 7.96
N THR A 71 -0.68 -6.29 8.99
CA THR A 71 -1.47 -7.12 9.89
C THR A 71 -1.67 -6.38 11.22
N TYR A 72 -2.90 -5.94 11.49
CA TYR A 72 -3.20 -5.24 12.73
C TYR A 72 -3.34 -6.22 13.90
N LEU A 73 -2.62 -5.95 15.00
CA LEU A 73 -2.65 -6.76 16.24
C LEU A 73 -3.99 -6.66 16.99
N ASN A 74 -4.72 -5.56 16.79
CA ASN A 74 -5.98 -5.28 17.44
C ASN A 74 -7.05 -4.77 16.45
N PRO A 75 -7.42 -5.58 15.43
CA PRO A 75 -8.28 -5.13 14.33
C PRO A 75 -9.67 -4.66 14.79
N LYS A 76 -10.17 -5.17 15.92
CA LYS A 76 -11.46 -4.73 16.48
C LYS A 76 -11.48 -3.25 16.88
N LYS A 77 -10.34 -2.63 17.16
CA LYS A 77 -10.24 -1.20 17.48
C LYS A 77 -10.34 -0.31 16.25
N SER A 78 -10.23 -0.86 15.04
CA SER A 78 -10.42 -0.14 13.79
C SER A 78 -11.90 0.01 13.40
N VAL A 79 -12.79 -0.75 14.03
CA VAL A 79 -14.23 -0.71 13.73
C VAL A 79 -14.78 0.65 14.10
N GLY A 80 -15.31 1.38 13.10
CA GLY A 80 -15.81 2.74 13.27
C GLY A 80 -14.74 3.83 13.11
N SER A 81 -13.46 3.48 13.01
CA SER A 81 -12.40 4.41 12.63
C SER A 81 -12.34 4.45 11.11
N ILE A 82 -13.02 5.41 10.52
CA ILE A 82 -12.86 5.71 9.10
C ILE A 82 -11.47 6.33 8.98
N TRP A 83 -10.51 5.52 8.62
CA TRP A 83 -9.22 6.02 8.21
C TRP A 83 -9.32 6.41 6.75
N GLU A 84 -9.84 7.59 6.54
CA GLU A 84 -9.90 8.21 5.25
C GLU A 84 -8.71 9.14 5.16
N PHE A 85 -7.85 8.89 4.20
CA PHE A 85 -6.95 9.92 3.69
C PHE A 85 -7.79 10.94 2.91
N GLN A 86 -8.49 11.81 3.62
CA GLN A 86 -9.41 12.78 3.01
C GLN A 86 -8.67 13.81 2.15
N ASP A 87 -7.38 14.04 2.42
CA ASP A 87 -6.59 15.09 1.78
C ASP A 87 -5.21 14.57 1.34
N LEU A 88 -5.16 13.43 0.62
CA LEU A 88 -3.91 13.01 -0.02
C LEU A 88 -3.54 14.01 -1.13
N PRO A 89 -2.30 14.49 -1.16
CA PRO A 89 -1.81 15.24 -2.32
C PRO A 89 -1.97 14.43 -3.61
N ASP A 90 -2.26 15.10 -4.71
CA ASP A 90 -2.52 14.47 -6.02
C ASP A 90 -1.42 13.50 -6.47
N LYS A 91 -0.20 13.71 -6.02
CA LYS A 91 0.96 12.87 -6.34
C LYS A 91 1.10 11.63 -5.44
N ILE A 92 0.26 11.45 -4.42
CA ILE A 92 0.36 10.32 -3.48
C ILE A 92 -0.80 9.36 -3.68
N CYS A 93 -0.46 8.09 -3.86
CA CYS A 93 -1.41 6.98 -3.92
C CYS A 93 -1.07 5.94 -2.86
N ILE A 94 -2.09 5.35 -2.24
CA ILE A 94 -1.92 4.28 -1.25
C ILE A 94 -2.78 3.08 -1.65
N LEU A 95 -2.16 1.91 -1.75
CA LEU A 95 -2.85 0.64 -1.91
C LEU A 95 -2.60 -0.22 -0.67
N SER A 96 -3.66 -0.44 0.10
CA SER A 96 -3.65 -1.26 1.31
C SER A 96 -4.07 -2.69 1.00
N ALA A 97 -3.41 -3.64 1.63
CA ALA A 97 -3.68 -5.07 1.49
C ALA A 97 -5.07 -5.49 1.97
N ALA A 98 -5.65 -4.74 2.88
CA ALA A 98 -6.95 -5.05 3.47
C ALA A 98 -7.65 -3.75 3.91
N SER A 99 -8.98 -3.79 3.90
CA SER A 99 -9.84 -2.73 4.42
C SER A 99 -9.87 -2.73 5.96
N ASN A 100 -10.46 -1.69 6.54
CA ASN A 100 -10.59 -1.57 8.00
C ASN A 100 -11.26 -2.80 8.63
N GLY A 101 -10.65 -3.31 9.69
CA GLY A 101 -11.15 -4.47 10.42
C GLY A 101 -10.79 -5.83 9.81
N GLU A 102 -10.18 -5.85 8.64
CA GLU A 102 -9.70 -7.06 7.99
C GLU A 102 -8.19 -7.23 8.22
N ALA A 103 -7.72 -8.47 8.07
CA ALA A 103 -6.30 -8.80 8.21
C ALA A 103 -5.68 -9.20 6.89
N SER A 104 -4.45 -8.77 6.64
CA SER A 104 -3.65 -9.34 5.57
C SER A 104 -3.33 -10.81 5.88
N GLN A 105 -3.69 -11.70 4.96
CA GLN A 105 -3.55 -13.15 5.11
C GLN A 105 -2.21 -13.63 4.54
N ILE A 106 -1.65 -14.68 5.16
CA ILE A 106 -0.41 -15.32 4.70
C ILE A 106 -0.77 -16.45 3.74
N PHE A 107 -0.11 -16.49 2.61
CA PHE A 107 -0.17 -17.56 1.63
C PHE A 107 1.04 -18.48 1.86
N ASN A 108 0.92 -19.41 2.80
CA ASN A 108 2.03 -20.24 3.29
C ASN A 108 2.77 -20.98 2.17
N GLU A 109 2.04 -21.54 1.20
CA GLU A 109 2.63 -22.25 0.05
C GLU A 109 3.54 -21.35 -0.81
N LYS A 110 3.26 -20.06 -0.86
CA LYS A 110 4.01 -19.06 -1.64
C LYS A 110 5.03 -18.29 -0.81
N LYS A 111 5.06 -18.50 0.52
CA LYS A 111 5.95 -17.81 1.48
C LYS A 111 5.81 -16.27 1.46
N HIS A 112 4.65 -15.78 1.05
CA HIS A 112 4.28 -14.36 0.99
C HIS A 112 2.90 -14.14 1.63
N SER A 113 2.54 -12.89 1.89
CA SER A 113 1.12 -12.58 2.05
C SER A 113 0.41 -12.73 0.70
N ILE A 114 -0.91 -12.88 0.74
CA ILE A 114 -1.74 -12.92 -0.48
C ILE A 114 -1.55 -11.63 -1.28
N PHE A 115 -1.56 -10.49 -0.59
CA PHE A 115 -1.37 -9.19 -1.22
C PHE A 115 -0.01 -9.08 -1.91
N THR A 116 1.08 -9.37 -1.18
CA THR A 116 2.44 -9.33 -1.75
C THR A 116 2.58 -10.26 -2.94
N TYR A 117 2.09 -11.50 -2.83
CA TYR A 117 2.13 -12.45 -3.93
C TYR A 117 1.39 -11.91 -5.17
N SER A 118 0.19 -11.36 -4.97
CA SER A 118 -0.60 -10.78 -6.05
C SER A 118 0.08 -9.55 -6.65
N LEU A 119 0.66 -8.69 -5.81
CA LEU A 119 1.41 -7.51 -6.26
C LEU A 119 2.59 -7.90 -7.16
N LEU A 120 3.40 -8.88 -6.73
CA LEU A 120 4.52 -9.39 -7.52
C LEU A 120 4.06 -10.00 -8.85
N LYS A 121 2.91 -10.70 -8.86
CA LYS A 121 2.32 -11.24 -10.10
C LYS A 121 1.82 -10.12 -11.02
N GLY A 122 1.19 -9.09 -10.47
CA GLY A 122 0.75 -7.93 -11.23
C GLY A 122 1.93 -7.25 -11.93
N PHE A 123 2.99 -6.94 -11.19
CA PHE A 123 4.23 -6.37 -11.75
C PHE A 123 4.97 -7.29 -12.73
N ALA A 124 4.77 -8.60 -12.64
CA ALA A 124 5.28 -9.57 -13.62
C ALA A 124 4.39 -9.71 -14.87
N GLY A 125 3.47 -8.76 -15.11
CA GLY A 125 2.64 -8.69 -16.30
C GLY A 125 1.28 -9.38 -16.18
N SER A 126 0.92 -9.97 -15.02
CA SER A 126 -0.42 -10.59 -14.88
C SER A 126 -1.56 -9.57 -14.76
N ALA A 127 -1.25 -8.30 -14.60
CA ALA A 127 -2.22 -7.21 -14.54
C ALA A 127 -2.32 -6.41 -15.86
N ASP A 128 -1.33 -6.56 -16.73
CA ASP A 128 -1.27 -5.89 -18.04
C ASP A 128 -2.41 -6.35 -18.97
N ASP A 129 -3.04 -5.43 -19.66
CA ASP A 129 -4.13 -5.71 -20.59
C ASP A 129 -3.66 -6.20 -21.98
N GLY A 130 -2.35 -6.23 -22.19
CA GLY A 130 -1.68 -6.76 -23.38
C GLY A 130 -0.98 -5.70 -24.25
N ASP A 131 -0.92 -4.47 -23.80
CA ASP A 131 -0.20 -3.39 -24.49
C ASP A 131 1.26 -3.25 -24.03
N HIS A 132 1.66 -4.02 -23.01
CA HIS A 132 2.98 -4.04 -22.37
C HIS A 132 3.33 -2.77 -21.59
N LEU A 133 2.34 -1.97 -21.24
CA LEU A 133 2.47 -0.77 -20.40
C LEU A 133 1.59 -0.90 -19.17
N LEU A 134 2.12 -1.42 -18.09
CA LEU A 134 1.33 -1.58 -16.85
C LEU A 134 0.92 -0.23 -16.29
N GLU A 135 -0.38 0.04 -16.31
CA GLU A 135 -0.99 1.20 -15.64
C GLU A 135 -1.30 0.92 -14.16
N LEU A 136 -1.31 1.97 -13.33
CA LEU A 136 -1.69 1.82 -11.92
C LEU A 136 -3.13 1.29 -11.77
N GLY A 137 -4.04 1.73 -12.64
CA GLY A 137 -5.43 1.27 -12.66
C GLY A 137 -5.55 -0.23 -12.87
N GLU A 138 -4.83 -0.77 -13.86
CA GLU A 138 -4.80 -2.20 -14.16
C GLU A 138 -4.29 -3.03 -12.98
N LEU A 139 -3.20 -2.56 -12.35
CA LEU A 139 -2.67 -3.20 -11.14
C LEU A 139 -3.70 -3.23 -10.01
N ILE A 140 -4.42 -2.12 -9.79
CA ILE A 140 -5.46 -2.03 -8.76
C ILE A 140 -6.63 -2.97 -9.09
N GLU A 141 -7.13 -2.97 -10.32
CA GLU A 141 -8.21 -3.86 -10.75
C GLU A 141 -7.83 -5.33 -10.58
N TYR A 142 -6.63 -5.68 -10.99
CA TYR A 142 -6.09 -7.02 -10.80
C TYR A 142 -6.05 -7.40 -9.32
N ILE A 143 -5.50 -6.54 -8.45
CA ILE A 143 -5.40 -6.75 -7.01
C ILE A 143 -6.80 -6.90 -6.38
N TYR A 144 -7.76 -6.07 -6.75
CA TYR A 144 -9.13 -6.15 -6.24
C TYR A 144 -9.84 -7.44 -6.62
N LYS A 145 -9.50 -8.02 -7.76
CA LYS A 145 -10.04 -9.29 -8.25
C LYS A 145 -9.41 -10.50 -7.56
N VAL A 146 -8.07 -10.52 -7.47
CA VAL A 146 -7.34 -11.74 -7.09
C VAL A 146 -7.16 -11.88 -5.58
N VAL A 147 -6.95 -10.80 -4.83
CA VAL A 147 -6.71 -10.86 -3.39
C VAL A 147 -7.92 -11.45 -2.63
N PRO A 148 -9.16 -10.98 -2.83
CA PRO A 148 -10.32 -11.58 -2.17
C PRO A 148 -10.53 -13.03 -2.57
N THR A 149 -10.21 -13.39 -3.81
CA THR A 149 -10.33 -14.76 -4.32
C THR A 149 -9.36 -15.68 -3.61
N PHE A 150 -8.08 -15.32 -3.54
CA PHE A 150 -7.06 -16.10 -2.83
C PHE A 150 -7.32 -16.18 -1.33
N ALA A 151 -7.82 -15.11 -0.70
CA ALA A 151 -8.17 -15.13 0.72
C ALA A 151 -9.20 -16.22 1.03
N ARG A 152 -10.20 -16.42 0.17
CA ARG A 152 -11.21 -17.48 0.33
C ARG A 152 -10.62 -18.87 0.11
N THR A 153 -9.58 -19.04 -0.71
CA THR A 153 -8.92 -20.35 -0.87
C THR A 153 -8.14 -20.77 0.36
N VAL A 154 -7.60 -19.82 1.13
CA VAL A 154 -6.91 -20.12 2.40
C VAL A 154 -7.91 -20.50 3.49
N SER A 155 -9.06 -19.84 3.56
CA SER A 155 -10.19 -20.21 4.41
C SER A 155 -11.47 -19.54 3.91
N ASN A 156 -12.57 -20.27 3.83
CA ASN A 156 -13.87 -19.74 3.40
C ASN A 156 -14.39 -18.60 4.28
N SER A 157 -13.93 -18.50 5.52
CA SER A 157 -14.29 -17.41 6.46
C SER A 157 -13.40 -16.19 6.33
N ASN A 158 -12.27 -16.28 5.63
CA ASN A 158 -11.34 -15.19 5.48
C ASN A 158 -11.88 -14.14 4.53
N ARG A 159 -11.85 -12.91 4.99
CA ARG A 159 -12.08 -11.72 4.15
C ARG A 159 -10.82 -10.90 4.10
N GLN A 160 -10.44 -10.52 2.91
CA GLN A 160 -9.37 -9.58 2.66
C GLN A 160 -9.72 -8.81 1.41
N ASN A 161 -10.17 -7.58 1.59
CA ASN A 161 -10.53 -6.69 0.51
C ASN A 161 -9.52 -5.53 0.50
N PRO A 162 -8.70 -5.40 -0.53
CA PRO A 162 -7.79 -4.27 -0.67
C PRO A 162 -8.54 -2.94 -0.68
N ALA A 163 -7.87 -1.87 -0.30
CA ALA A 163 -8.39 -0.52 -0.38
C ALA A 163 -7.38 0.39 -1.07
N PHE A 164 -7.87 1.24 -1.97
CA PHE A 164 -7.07 2.22 -2.69
C PHE A 164 -7.51 3.63 -2.33
N TYR A 165 -6.53 4.52 -2.19
CA TYR A 165 -6.69 5.94 -1.93
C TYR A 165 -5.77 6.71 -2.88
N GLY A 166 -6.29 7.70 -3.56
CA GLY A 166 -5.54 8.52 -4.51
C GLY A 166 -6.26 8.68 -5.84
N MET A 167 -5.59 9.33 -6.77
CA MET A 167 -6.06 9.61 -8.13
C MET A 167 -5.03 9.12 -9.15
N ASP A 168 -5.22 9.43 -10.44
CA ASP A 168 -4.28 9.11 -11.52
C ASP A 168 -4.10 7.61 -11.81
N LEU A 169 -5.22 6.96 -12.08
CA LEU A 169 -5.26 5.53 -12.40
C LEU A 169 -4.65 5.19 -13.78
N LYS A 170 -4.61 6.15 -14.70
CA LYS A 170 -4.09 5.96 -16.09
C LYS A 170 -2.57 6.14 -16.20
N ARG A 171 -1.90 6.23 -15.07
CA ARG A 171 -0.45 6.38 -15.08
C ARG A 171 0.23 5.05 -15.35
N THR A 172 1.06 5.02 -16.40
CA THR A 172 2.00 3.91 -16.61
C THR A 172 3.02 3.88 -15.47
N ILE A 173 3.12 2.75 -14.81
CA ILE A 173 4.02 2.50 -13.68
C ILE A 173 5.17 1.57 -14.03
N LEU A 174 5.06 0.82 -15.13
CA LEU A 174 6.10 -0.08 -15.60
C LEU A 174 5.95 -0.33 -17.10
N ASP A 175 7.08 -0.33 -17.82
CA ASP A 175 7.20 -0.81 -19.19
C ASP A 175 7.66 -2.28 -19.16
N LEU A 176 6.88 -3.16 -19.71
CA LEU A 176 7.08 -4.62 -19.72
C LEU A 176 7.77 -5.15 -20.99
N ARG A 177 8.18 -4.24 -21.89
CA ARG A 177 8.85 -4.61 -23.15
C ARG A 177 10.31 -4.96 -22.94
#